data_1c454283aea29da4bc357a59fa8ef948
#
_entry.id   1c454283aea29da4bc357a59fa8ef948
#
_cell.length_a   1.000
_cell.length_b   1.000
_cell.length_c   1.000
_cell.angle_alpha   90.00
_cell.angle_beta   90.00
_cell.angle_gamma   90.00
#
_symmetry.space_group_name_H-M   'P 1'
#
loop_
_entity.id
_entity.type
_entity.pdbx_description
1 polymer ?
#
loop_
_entity_poly.entity_id
_entity_poly.type
_entity_poly.pdbx_seq_one_letter_code
_entity_poly.pdbx_strand_id
1 'polypeptide(L)'
;TDYAPKGFFLDIYYPLFFGQEKYLMTAGNSPFENPKISWKDMILGKKHFETAERRAERLEKFVEKIDSGIADASIAIGYPSIDPLSTTSGQVSIPRNEIDASESYLSWIGAGLGVGVQGGMTILFNKPELLLDIFEGWKEYRRHLDKTPSMRGNQINTWNGQWI
;
A
#
# COMPACT_ATOMS: atom_id res chain seq x y z
N THR A 1 5.01 21.48 7.68
CA THR A 1 6.18 20.97 6.94
C THR A 1 5.66 20.46 5.63
N ASP A 2 6.04 21.12 4.52
CA ASP A 2 5.67 20.65 3.19
C ASP A 2 6.54 19.43 2.84
N TYR A 3 5.98 18.25 2.96
CA TYR A 3 6.62 17.04 2.49
C TYR A 3 6.48 16.93 0.98
N ALA A 4 7.59 16.71 0.29
CA ALA A 4 7.53 16.16 -1.05
C ALA A 4 6.89 14.74 -1.01
N PRO A 5 6.16 14.31 -2.06
CA PRO A 5 5.48 12.99 -2.06
C PRO A 5 6.40 11.82 -1.70
N LYS A 6 7.62 11.79 -2.23
CA LYS A 6 8.64 10.78 -1.90
C LYS A 6 8.99 10.77 -0.40
N GLY A 7 9.23 11.96 0.17
CA GLY A 7 9.56 12.07 1.61
C GLY A 7 8.41 11.59 2.49
N PHE A 8 7.17 12.00 2.20
CA PHE A 8 6.00 11.51 2.94
C PHE A 8 5.85 9.99 2.81
N PHE A 9 6.05 9.44 1.62
CA PHE A 9 5.98 8.00 1.41
C PHE A 9 7.02 7.25 2.24
N LEU A 10 8.27 7.68 2.21
CA LEU A 10 9.37 6.98 2.89
C LEU A 10 9.33 7.13 4.41
N ASP A 11 9.01 8.33 4.91
CA ASP A 11 9.12 8.65 6.34
C ASP A 11 7.84 8.33 7.13
N ILE A 12 6.67 8.31 6.45
CA ILE A 12 5.39 8.18 7.12
C ILE A 12 4.58 7.00 6.58
N TYR A 13 4.30 6.98 5.28
CA TYR A 13 3.43 5.97 4.69
C TYR A 13 4.04 4.57 4.78
N TYR A 14 5.25 4.38 4.27
CA TYR A 14 5.90 3.07 4.27
C TYR A 14 6.08 2.48 5.69
N PRO A 15 6.57 3.23 6.69
CA PRO A 15 6.65 2.71 8.06
C PRO A 15 5.32 2.29 8.64
N LEU A 16 4.23 2.99 8.36
CA LEU A 16 2.90 2.63 8.84
C LEU A 16 2.35 1.39 8.13
N PHE A 17 2.57 1.25 6.82
CA PHE A 17 1.94 0.23 5.99
C PHE A 17 2.79 -1.04 5.85
N PHE A 18 4.05 -0.90 5.47
CA PHE A 18 4.87 -2.03 5.02
C PHE A 18 6.17 -2.23 5.81
N GLY A 19 6.57 -1.25 6.61
CA GLY A 19 7.81 -1.31 7.39
C GLY A 19 7.76 -2.29 8.58
N GLN A 20 6.60 -2.87 8.88
CA GLN A 20 6.36 -3.77 9.99
C GLN A 20 6.14 -5.21 9.51
N GLU A 21 6.30 -6.18 10.42
CA GLU A 21 6.01 -7.60 10.13
C GLU A 21 4.58 -7.81 9.67
N LYS A 22 3.63 -7.18 10.36
CA LYS A 22 2.23 -7.14 9.96
C LYS A 22 2.00 -5.90 9.12
N TYR A 23 2.01 -6.04 7.81
CA TYR A 23 1.77 -4.93 6.90
C TYR A 23 0.26 -4.64 6.75
N LEU A 24 -0.06 -3.40 6.41
CA LEU A 24 -1.41 -2.98 6.01
C LEU A 24 -1.56 -3.20 4.51
N MET A 25 -2.69 -3.80 4.12
CA MET A 25 -2.99 -4.01 2.72
C MET A 25 -3.73 -2.80 2.15
N THR A 26 -3.29 -2.36 0.99
CA THR A 26 -4.09 -1.49 0.11
C THR A 26 -4.89 -2.36 -0.87
N ALA A 27 -5.35 -1.84 -1.98
CA ALA A 27 -6.01 -2.65 -2.99
C ALA A 27 -4.98 -3.27 -3.96
N GLY A 28 -5.16 -4.54 -4.31
CA GLY A 28 -4.40 -5.20 -5.37
C GLY A 28 -3.10 -5.87 -4.93
N ASN A 29 -2.29 -6.27 -5.91
CA ASN A 29 -0.98 -6.89 -5.69
C ASN A 29 0.07 -5.83 -5.39
N SER A 30 0.56 -5.82 -4.17
CA SER A 30 1.63 -4.92 -3.74
C SER A 30 3.00 -5.59 -3.89
N PRO A 31 4.05 -4.88 -4.34
CA PRO A 31 5.41 -5.40 -4.34
C PRO A 31 5.95 -5.67 -2.94
N PHE A 32 5.30 -5.12 -1.91
CA PHE A 32 5.65 -5.29 -0.50
C PHE A 32 4.98 -6.51 0.15
N GLU A 33 3.99 -7.10 -0.50
CA GLU A 33 3.30 -8.28 0.01
C GLU A 33 3.99 -9.56 -0.44
N ASN A 34 3.99 -10.58 0.41
CA ASN A 34 4.45 -11.90 0.04
C ASN A 34 3.26 -12.85 -0.11
N PRO A 35 2.73 -13.06 -1.32
CA PRO A 35 1.56 -13.90 -1.55
C PRO A 35 1.79 -15.39 -1.24
N LYS A 36 3.06 -15.81 -1.14
CA LYS A 36 3.43 -17.20 -0.86
C LYS A 36 3.35 -17.56 0.63
N ILE A 37 3.16 -16.57 1.50
CA ILE A 37 3.10 -16.76 2.94
C ILE A 37 1.69 -16.45 3.43
N SER A 38 1.01 -17.47 3.92
CA SER A 38 -0.31 -17.30 4.52
C SER A 38 -0.24 -16.54 5.85
N TRP A 39 -1.02 -15.49 6.00
CA TRP A 39 -1.20 -14.78 7.28
C TRP A 39 -1.56 -15.73 8.42
N LYS A 40 -2.40 -16.72 8.16
CA LYS A 40 -2.79 -17.74 9.13
C LYS A 40 -1.59 -18.52 9.64
N ASP A 41 -0.69 -18.91 8.73
CA ASP A 41 0.49 -19.68 9.10
C ASP A 41 1.51 -18.85 9.89
N MET A 42 1.63 -17.57 9.57
CA MET A 42 2.50 -16.65 10.32
C MET A 42 1.96 -16.38 11.72
N ILE A 43 0.66 -16.11 11.87
CA ILE A 43 0.04 -15.86 13.18
C ILE A 43 0.08 -17.12 14.06
N LEU A 44 -0.04 -18.30 13.46
CA LEU A 44 0.06 -19.57 14.18
C LEU A 44 1.51 -20.03 14.45
N GLY A 45 2.50 -19.22 14.08
CA GLY A 45 3.93 -19.53 14.25
C GLY A 45 4.44 -20.67 13.37
N LYS A 46 3.68 -21.09 12.35
CA LYS A 46 4.08 -22.14 11.40
C LYS A 46 5.08 -21.65 10.36
N LYS A 47 5.06 -20.36 10.07
CA LYS A 47 5.98 -19.66 9.18
C LYS A 47 6.43 -18.36 9.82
N HIS A 48 7.66 -17.98 9.54
CA HIS A 48 8.20 -16.70 10.03
C HIS A 48 7.69 -15.52 9.20
N PHE A 49 7.54 -14.39 9.85
CA PHE A 49 7.38 -13.12 9.16
C PHE A 49 8.64 -12.80 8.34
N GLU A 50 8.48 -11.96 7.34
CA GLU A 50 9.61 -11.47 6.56
C GLU A 50 10.54 -10.63 7.42
N THR A 51 11.85 -10.81 7.27
CA THR A 51 12.85 -10.08 8.07
C THR A 51 12.90 -8.59 7.71
N ALA A 52 13.45 -7.78 8.59
CA ALA A 52 13.62 -6.34 8.35
C ALA A 52 14.50 -6.07 7.11
N GLU A 53 15.56 -6.85 6.94
CA GLU A 53 16.47 -6.75 5.80
C GLU A 53 15.73 -7.01 4.48
N ARG A 54 14.86 -8.03 4.47
CA ARG A 54 14.09 -8.36 3.28
C ARG A 54 13.07 -7.29 2.93
N ARG A 55 12.45 -6.66 3.94
CA ARG A 55 11.56 -5.51 3.72
C ARG A 55 12.32 -4.30 3.17
N ALA A 56 13.52 -4.04 3.69
CA ALA A 56 14.39 -2.97 3.20
C ALA A 56 14.80 -3.18 1.74
N GLU A 57 15.22 -4.40 1.36
CA GLU A 57 15.53 -4.74 -0.04
C GLU A 57 14.34 -4.51 -0.99
N ARG A 58 13.12 -4.81 -0.54
CA ARG A 58 11.91 -4.57 -1.34
C ARG A 58 11.66 -3.08 -1.55
N LEU A 59 11.87 -2.29 -0.49
CA LEU A 59 11.72 -0.84 -0.58
C LEU A 59 12.74 -0.24 -1.55
N GLU A 60 14.01 -0.66 -1.44
CA GLU A 60 15.07 -0.19 -2.33
C GLU A 60 14.74 -0.48 -3.80
N LYS A 61 14.38 -1.72 -4.12
CA LYS A 61 13.95 -2.11 -5.48
C LYS A 61 12.73 -1.35 -5.97
N PHE A 62 11.80 -1.04 -5.08
CA PHE A 62 10.63 -0.23 -5.41
C PHE A 62 11.00 1.21 -5.77
N VAL A 63 11.87 1.83 -4.96
CA VAL A 63 12.37 3.20 -5.21
C VAL A 63 13.16 3.25 -6.51
N GLU A 64 14.10 2.31 -6.72
CA GLU A 64 14.86 2.22 -7.97
C GLU A 64 13.95 2.11 -9.19
N LYS A 65 12.89 1.32 -9.08
CA LYS A 65 11.93 1.13 -10.17
C LYS A 65 11.14 2.40 -10.46
N ILE A 66 10.72 3.15 -9.44
CA ILE A 66 10.09 4.47 -9.63
C ILE A 66 11.08 5.45 -10.28
N ASP A 67 12.30 5.50 -9.79
CA ASP A 67 13.33 6.42 -10.30
C ASP A 67 13.72 6.08 -11.75
N SER A 68 13.47 4.85 -12.21
CA SER A 68 13.66 4.48 -13.63
C SER A 68 12.62 5.07 -14.58
N GLY A 69 11.52 5.60 -14.06
CA GLY A 69 10.47 6.25 -14.84
C GLY A 69 9.61 5.32 -15.70
N ILE A 70 9.77 3.99 -15.57
CA ILE A 70 8.98 3.01 -16.35
C ILE A 70 7.64 2.80 -15.68
N ALA A 71 6.58 3.24 -16.32
CA ALA A 71 5.21 3.07 -15.85
C ALA A 71 4.81 1.59 -15.80
N ASP A 72 4.55 1.09 -14.60
CA ASP A 72 4.06 -0.27 -14.38
C ASP A 72 3.10 -0.28 -13.18
N ALA A 73 2.06 -1.09 -13.24
CA ALA A 73 1.11 -1.29 -12.16
C ALA A 73 1.76 -1.70 -10.82
N SER A 74 2.99 -2.19 -10.83
CA SER A 74 3.74 -2.51 -9.61
C SER A 74 4.34 -1.30 -8.89
N ILE A 75 4.45 -0.15 -9.57
CA ILE A 75 5.00 1.09 -8.99
C ILE A 75 3.97 2.21 -8.84
N ALA A 76 2.83 2.11 -9.51
CA ALA A 76 1.78 3.11 -9.47
C ALA A 76 0.41 2.44 -9.42
N ILE A 77 -0.34 2.71 -8.36
CA ILE A 77 -1.68 2.13 -8.17
C ILE A 77 -2.66 2.78 -9.14
N GLY A 78 -3.48 1.94 -9.79
CA GLY A 78 -4.48 2.39 -10.75
C GLY A 78 -3.96 2.55 -12.19
N TYR A 79 -2.67 2.33 -12.42
CA TYR A 79 -2.11 2.32 -13.76
C TYR A 79 -2.20 0.93 -14.40
N PRO A 80 -2.34 0.87 -15.74
CA PRO A 80 -2.36 -0.42 -16.45
C PRO A 80 -1.01 -1.14 -16.35
N SER A 81 -1.04 -2.47 -16.35
CA SER A 81 0.17 -3.28 -16.34
C SER A 81 0.83 -3.32 -17.74
N ILE A 82 2.15 -3.45 -17.76
CA ILE A 82 2.89 -3.73 -18.99
C ILE A 82 2.74 -5.20 -19.38
N ASP A 83 2.62 -6.09 -18.38
CA ASP A 83 2.46 -7.52 -18.60
C ASP A 83 0.99 -7.94 -18.42
N PRO A 84 0.37 -8.54 -19.46
CA PRO A 84 -1.01 -9.05 -19.39
C PRO A 84 -1.23 -10.06 -18.26
N LEU A 85 -0.20 -10.81 -17.88
CA LEU A 85 -0.28 -11.82 -16.83
C LEU A 85 -0.18 -11.23 -15.41
N SER A 86 0.26 -9.98 -15.31
CA SER A 86 0.45 -9.27 -14.02
C SER A 86 -0.74 -8.40 -13.63
N THR A 87 -1.79 -8.35 -14.45
CA THR A 87 -2.97 -7.53 -14.18
C THR A 87 -4.17 -8.36 -13.76
N THR A 88 -4.87 -7.92 -12.71
CA THR A 88 -6.16 -8.49 -12.31
C THR A 88 -7.34 -7.82 -13.02
N SER A 89 -7.15 -6.62 -13.58
CA SER A 89 -8.18 -5.84 -14.28
C SER A 89 -8.21 -6.06 -15.80
N GLY A 90 -7.24 -6.79 -16.34
CA GLY A 90 -7.11 -6.97 -17.80
C GLY A 90 -6.65 -5.72 -18.56
N GLN A 91 -6.34 -4.64 -17.85
CA GLN A 91 -5.85 -3.42 -18.47
C GLN A 91 -4.35 -3.51 -18.73
N VAL A 92 -3.97 -3.48 -20.00
CA VAL A 92 -2.59 -3.53 -20.45
C VAL A 92 -2.23 -2.21 -21.12
N SER A 93 -1.11 -1.64 -20.73
CA SER A 93 -0.56 -0.46 -21.39
C SER A 93 0.21 -0.88 -22.65
N ILE A 94 -0.13 -0.26 -23.77
CA ILE A 94 0.64 -0.30 -25.00
C ILE A 94 1.06 1.15 -25.20
N PRO A 95 2.07 1.59 -25.23
CA PRO A 95 3.47 1.69 -25.08
C PRO A 95 3.93 2.49 -23.83
N ARG A 96 5.21 2.58 -23.64
CA ARG A 96 5.98 3.23 -22.58
C ARG A 96 5.42 4.63 -22.20
N ASN A 97 4.44 4.68 -21.33
CA ASN A 97 4.07 5.92 -20.66
C ASN A 97 5.08 6.11 -19.51
N GLU A 98 5.82 7.19 -19.57
CA GLU A 98 6.61 7.64 -18.42
C GLU A 98 5.63 8.19 -17.37
N ILE A 99 5.75 7.72 -16.13
CA ILE A 99 5.03 8.26 -14.99
C ILE A 99 6.01 9.12 -14.20
N ASP A 100 5.59 10.31 -13.83
CA ASP A 100 6.33 11.13 -12.89
C ASP A 100 6.48 10.40 -11.55
N ALA A 101 7.68 10.44 -10.97
CA ALA A 101 7.97 9.76 -9.71
C ALA A 101 7.05 10.24 -8.57
N SER A 102 6.72 11.53 -8.53
CA SER A 102 5.81 12.11 -7.54
C SER A 102 4.41 11.54 -7.68
N GLU A 103 3.90 11.38 -8.91
CA GLU A 103 2.60 10.77 -9.19
C GLU A 103 2.57 9.30 -8.74
N SER A 104 3.66 8.56 -8.94
CA SER A 104 3.78 7.19 -8.46
C SER A 104 3.62 7.12 -6.94
N TYR A 105 4.34 7.94 -6.18
CA TYR A 105 4.20 7.98 -4.71
C TYR A 105 2.80 8.44 -4.28
N LEU A 106 2.24 9.46 -4.94
CA LEU A 106 0.88 9.94 -4.65
C LEU A 106 -0.19 8.89 -4.90
N SER A 107 -0.01 8.02 -5.89
CA SER A 107 -0.95 6.93 -6.16
C SER A 107 -1.07 5.94 -4.97
N TRP A 108 0.05 5.65 -4.31
CA TRP A 108 0.09 4.80 -3.12
C TRP A 108 -0.56 5.49 -1.91
N ILE A 109 -0.22 6.75 -1.67
CA ILE A 109 -0.79 7.55 -0.59
C ILE A 109 -2.30 7.66 -0.78
N GLY A 110 -2.74 8.00 -1.98
CA GLY A 110 -4.16 8.12 -2.35
C GLY A 110 -4.93 6.81 -2.20
N ALA A 111 -4.32 5.68 -2.57
CA ALA A 111 -4.94 4.37 -2.35
C ALA A 111 -5.16 4.06 -0.86
N GLY A 112 -4.25 4.50 0.01
CA GLY A 112 -4.43 4.39 1.46
C GLY A 112 -5.55 5.28 2.01
N LEU A 113 -5.84 6.41 1.36
CA LEU A 113 -6.88 7.36 1.77
C LEU A 113 -8.28 6.97 1.29
N GLY A 114 -8.42 5.93 0.51
CA GLY A 114 -9.70 5.46 0.02
C GLY A 114 -10.58 4.87 1.12
N VAL A 115 -11.85 5.19 1.09
CA VAL A 115 -12.87 4.72 2.04
C VAL A 115 -13.66 3.59 1.39
N GLY A 116 -13.52 2.40 1.93
CA GLY A 116 -14.23 1.21 1.45
C GLY A 116 -15.69 1.23 1.88
N VAL A 117 -16.58 0.99 0.91
CA VAL A 117 -18.02 0.86 1.15
C VAL A 117 -18.50 -0.54 0.78
N GLN A 118 -19.67 -0.90 1.27
CA GLN A 118 -20.28 -2.19 0.99
C GLN A 118 -20.41 -2.41 -0.53
N GLY A 119 -20.07 -3.60 -0.99
CA GLY A 119 -20.07 -3.93 -2.43
C GLY A 119 -18.71 -3.82 -3.12
N GLY A 120 -17.63 -3.57 -2.35
CA GLY A 120 -16.25 -3.56 -2.87
C GLY A 120 -15.85 -2.27 -3.58
N MET A 121 -16.65 -1.22 -3.45
CA MET A 121 -16.30 0.10 -3.97
C MET A 121 -15.40 0.87 -2.98
N THR A 122 -14.62 1.79 -3.51
CA THR A 122 -13.79 2.71 -2.74
C THR A 122 -14.12 4.13 -3.14
N ILE A 123 -14.42 4.97 -2.17
CA ILE A 123 -14.71 6.40 -2.36
C ILE A 123 -13.46 7.20 -1.97
N LEU A 124 -13.08 8.16 -2.80
CA LEU A 124 -12.07 9.16 -2.50
C LEU A 124 -12.76 10.50 -2.22
N PHE A 125 -12.49 11.06 -1.07
CA PHE A 125 -13.02 12.36 -0.69
C PHE A 125 -12.01 13.46 -1.02
N ASN A 126 -12.48 14.53 -1.65
CA ASN A 126 -11.68 15.74 -1.88
C ASN A 126 -12.00 16.79 -0.79
N LYS A 127 -11.79 16.40 0.47
CA LYS A 127 -11.99 17.25 1.66
C LYS A 127 -10.83 17.07 2.62
N PRO A 128 -9.99 18.10 2.82
CA PRO A 128 -8.79 18.02 3.67
C PRO A 128 -9.07 17.49 5.08
N GLU A 129 -10.17 17.91 5.69
CA GLU A 129 -10.55 17.48 7.05
C GLU A 129 -10.76 15.97 7.12
N LEU A 130 -11.51 15.39 6.16
CA LEU A 130 -11.73 13.96 6.10
C LEU A 130 -10.45 13.18 5.78
N LEU A 131 -9.58 13.73 4.93
CA LEU A 131 -8.29 13.09 4.64
C LEU A 131 -7.38 13.04 5.87
N LEU A 132 -7.42 14.08 6.69
CA LEU A 132 -6.69 14.11 7.97
C LEU A 132 -7.26 13.11 8.96
N ASP A 133 -8.59 13.01 9.07
CA ASP A 133 -9.25 12.02 9.93
C ASP A 133 -8.89 10.58 9.51
N ILE A 134 -8.89 10.28 8.21
CA ILE A 134 -8.46 8.99 7.69
C ILE A 134 -7.00 8.72 8.03
N PHE A 135 -6.13 9.71 7.88
CA PHE A 135 -4.72 9.58 8.24
C PHE A 135 -4.51 9.30 9.73
N GLU A 136 -5.25 9.95 10.62
CA GLU A 136 -5.24 9.60 12.04
C GLU A 136 -5.74 8.16 12.26
N GLY A 137 -6.75 7.73 11.53
CA GLY A 137 -7.25 6.35 11.54
C GLY A 137 -6.18 5.31 11.19
N TRP A 138 -5.24 5.61 10.27
CA TRP A 138 -4.13 4.70 9.98
C TRP A 138 -3.24 4.44 11.20
N LYS A 139 -2.94 5.48 11.97
CA LYS A 139 -2.12 5.39 13.18
C LYS A 139 -2.81 4.55 14.25
N GLU A 140 -4.12 4.72 14.42
CA GLU A 140 -4.91 3.92 15.35
C GLU A 140 -4.92 2.45 14.92
N TYR A 141 -5.14 2.17 13.64
CA TYR A 141 -5.13 0.80 13.14
C TYR A 141 -3.75 0.15 13.32
N ARG A 142 -2.67 0.89 13.06
CA ARG A 142 -1.31 0.41 13.32
C ARG A 142 -1.12 0.03 14.78
N ARG A 143 -1.56 0.89 15.71
CA ARG A 143 -1.49 0.60 17.15
C ARG A 143 -2.29 -0.66 17.54
N HIS A 144 -3.47 -0.88 16.95
CA HIS A 144 -4.26 -2.08 17.19
C HIS A 144 -3.55 -3.34 16.71
N LEU A 145 -2.97 -3.31 15.51
CA LEU A 145 -2.21 -4.43 14.99
C LEU A 145 -1.00 -4.79 15.84
N ASP A 146 -0.27 -3.78 16.31
CA ASP A 146 0.94 -3.98 17.11
C ASP A 146 0.62 -4.55 18.51
N LYS A 147 -0.49 -4.12 19.09
CA LYS A 147 -0.94 -4.57 20.43
C LYS A 147 -1.67 -5.90 20.43
N THR A 148 -2.12 -6.39 19.29
CA THR A 148 -2.96 -7.60 19.21
C THR A 148 -2.26 -8.68 18.38
N PRO A 149 -1.54 -9.62 19.03
CA PRO A 149 -0.75 -10.64 18.31
C PRO A 149 -1.55 -11.48 17.32
N SER A 150 -2.79 -11.85 17.65
CA SER A 150 -3.67 -12.66 16.81
C SER A 150 -4.38 -11.89 15.70
N MET A 151 -4.34 -10.56 15.74
CA MET A 151 -4.97 -9.74 14.71
C MET A 151 -4.09 -9.73 13.47
N ARG A 152 -4.69 -10.09 12.34
CA ARG A 152 -4.05 -9.96 11.03
C ARG A 152 -4.43 -8.61 10.42
N GLY A 153 -3.52 -8.06 9.61
CA GLY A 153 -3.80 -6.87 8.83
C GLY A 153 -5.02 -7.09 7.93
N ASN A 154 -5.82 -6.07 7.78
CA ASN A 154 -6.94 -6.04 6.86
C ASN A 154 -6.68 -4.99 5.78
N GLN A 155 -7.52 -4.92 4.76
CA GLN A 155 -7.43 -3.84 3.79
C GLN A 155 -7.74 -2.51 4.49
N ILE A 156 -6.85 -1.54 4.30
CA ILE A 156 -6.97 -0.24 4.96
C ILE A 156 -8.26 0.49 4.59
N ASN A 157 -8.72 0.33 3.36
CA ASN A 157 -9.96 0.94 2.89
C ASN A 157 -11.18 0.46 3.68
N THR A 158 -11.23 -0.81 4.06
CA THR A 158 -12.30 -1.36 4.93
C THR A 158 -12.25 -0.72 6.31
N TRP A 159 -11.04 -0.57 6.87
CA TRP A 159 -10.86 0.13 8.13
C TRP A 159 -11.31 1.59 8.04
N ASN A 160 -10.88 2.30 7.00
CA ASN A 160 -11.27 3.70 6.79
C ASN A 160 -12.78 3.87 6.76
N GLY A 161 -13.51 2.93 6.12
CA GLY A 161 -14.98 2.94 6.09
C GLY A 161 -15.68 2.63 7.42
N GLN A 162 -14.94 2.10 8.39
CA GLN A 162 -15.43 1.86 9.75
C GLN A 162 -14.99 2.96 10.72
N TRP A 163 -13.92 3.65 10.41
CA TRP A 163 -13.32 4.70 11.23
C TRP A 163 -14.05 6.03 11.12
N ILE A 164 -14.37 6.47 9.90
CA ILE A 164 -15.21 7.64 9.65
C ILE A 164 -16.67 7.21 9.73
#